data_27d25740368454557a91caa2c3e2ba58
#
_entry.id   27d25740368454557a91caa2c3e2ba58
#
_cell.length_a   1.000
_cell.length_b   1.000
_cell.length_c   1.000
_cell.angle_alpha   90.00
_cell.angle_beta   90.00
_cell.angle_gamma   90.00
#
_symmetry.space_group_name_H-M   'P 1'
#
loop_
_entity.id
_entity.type
_entity.pdbx_description
1 polymer ?
#
loop_
_entity_poly.entity_id
_entity_poly.type
_entity_poly.pdbx_seq_one_letter_code
_entity_poly.pdbx_strand_id
1 'polypeptide(L)'
;MGIINGFIGTYASEKSKGVYRFTFDTDSGTLGRPELFYEARDAKWVSLFQSTMAVPVAKDERAGTCLLDISEGKAEVLGEVLEEKHTPCYILQDDTYVYTANYHEGLVMIYEKRPGERDGLLLVKKIAVGHLAGCHQIIFHGTLMLVPCLMLDRILCFDRTADLEKTGELIFPEKSGPRHGVFNREHSKFWVVSERSNEVYCFSVKGESFHLMETL
;
A
#
# COMPACT_ATOMS: atom_id res chain seq x y z
N MET A 1 26.14 -13.36 0.70
CA MET A 1 25.98 -12.84 2.03
C MET A 1 26.59 -11.46 2.01
N GLY A 2 25.94 -10.47 2.54
CA GLY A 2 26.38 -9.12 2.29
C GLY A 2 25.47 -8.06 2.89
N ILE A 3 25.73 -6.83 2.48
CA ILE A 3 24.97 -5.66 2.89
C ILE A 3 23.70 -5.56 2.04
N ILE A 4 22.53 -5.49 2.68
CA ILE A 4 21.25 -5.22 2.06
C ILE A 4 20.87 -3.76 2.36
N ASN A 5 20.38 -3.05 1.35
CA ASN A 5 19.80 -1.71 1.52
C ASN A 5 18.30 -1.83 1.77
N GLY A 6 17.80 -1.07 2.74
CA GLY A 6 16.39 -0.96 3.07
C GLY A 6 15.95 0.49 3.16
N PHE A 7 14.62 0.70 3.12
CA PHE A 7 14.01 2.01 3.26
C PHE A 7 12.95 2.02 4.35
N ILE A 8 12.82 3.15 5.04
CA ILE A 8 11.85 3.39 6.10
C ILE A 8 11.07 4.65 5.76
N GLY A 9 9.77 4.51 5.58
CA GLY A 9 8.84 5.64 5.50
C GLY A 9 8.49 6.15 6.90
N THR A 10 8.26 7.45 7.04
CA THR A 10 7.97 8.05 8.34
C THR A 10 6.78 9.01 8.30
N TYR A 11 6.08 9.11 9.43
CA TYR A 11 5.23 10.28 9.70
C TYR A 11 6.08 11.52 9.92
N ALA A 12 5.57 12.68 9.52
CA ALA A 12 6.25 13.93 9.78
C ALA A 12 6.34 14.22 11.29
N SER A 13 7.54 14.56 11.74
CA SER A 13 7.82 14.98 13.11
C SER A 13 9.08 15.87 13.15
N GLU A 14 9.40 16.42 14.31
CA GLU A 14 10.67 17.14 14.49
C GLU A 14 11.91 16.28 14.20
N LYS A 15 11.78 14.94 14.37
CA LYS A 15 12.89 14.00 14.23
C LYS A 15 12.88 13.21 12.92
N SER A 16 11.79 13.27 12.14
CA SER A 16 11.64 12.52 10.89
C SER A 16 11.08 13.40 9.78
N LYS A 17 11.73 13.36 8.62
CA LYS A 17 11.50 14.29 7.51
C LYS A 17 11.08 13.60 6.20
N GLY A 18 10.89 12.29 6.19
CA GLY A 18 10.52 11.59 4.97
C GLY A 18 10.96 10.13 4.94
N VAL A 19 11.52 9.70 3.82
CA VAL A 19 12.06 8.36 3.62
C VAL A 19 13.53 8.32 4.00
N TYR A 20 13.89 7.33 4.81
CA TYR A 20 15.27 7.08 5.21
C TYR A 20 15.77 5.79 4.58
N ARG A 21 17.04 5.78 4.16
CA ARG A 21 17.76 4.58 3.73
C ARG A 21 18.59 4.06 4.89
N PHE A 22 18.66 2.75 5.03
CA PHE A 22 19.55 2.06 5.98
C PHE A 22 20.20 0.85 5.32
N THR A 23 21.26 0.36 5.93
CA THR A 23 21.91 -0.91 5.56
C THR A 23 21.62 -1.98 6.60
N PHE A 24 21.55 -3.23 6.16
CA PHE A 24 21.49 -4.40 7.03
C PHE A 24 22.60 -5.37 6.63
N ASP A 25 23.51 -5.64 7.56
CA ASP A 25 24.54 -6.67 7.40
C ASP A 25 23.94 -8.04 7.78
N THR A 26 23.80 -8.91 6.80
CA THR A 26 23.19 -10.25 6.99
C THR A 26 24.09 -11.21 7.74
N ASP A 27 25.39 -10.95 7.82
CA ASP A 27 26.37 -11.82 8.49
C ASP A 27 26.43 -11.51 9.99
N SER A 28 26.45 -10.23 10.36
CA SER A 28 26.48 -9.81 11.77
C SER A 28 25.09 -9.56 12.37
N GLY A 29 24.04 -9.45 11.55
CA GLY A 29 22.69 -9.05 11.98
C GLY A 29 22.59 -7.58 12.41
N THR A 30 23.52 -6.73 11.96
CA THR A 30 23.62 -5.33 12.40
C THR A 30 22.90 -4.39 11.44
N LEU A 31 22.09 -3.48 12.00
CA LEU A 31 21.49 -2.36 11.25
C LEU A 31 22.44 -1.15 11.25
N GLY A 32 22.69 -0.61 10.05
CA GLY A 32 23.36 0.66 9.88
C GLY A 32 22.48 1.84 10.30
N ARG A 33 23.13 2.98 10.51
CA ARG A 33 22.42 4.22 10.86
C ARG A 33 21.53 4.66 9.69
N PRO A 34 20.23 4.96 9.91
CA PRO A 34 19.37 5.52 8.88
C PRO A 34 19.81 6.93 8.45
N GLU A 35 19.81 7.17 7.14
CA GLU A 35 20.14 8.44 6.53
C GLU A 35 18.94 8.95 5.71
N LEU A 36 18.66 10.26 5.73
CA LEU A 36 17.58 10.83 4.93
C LEU A 36 17.86 10.58 3.44
N PHE A 37 16.94 9.91 2.79
CA PHE A 37 17.02 9.56 1.38
C PHE A 37 16.14 10.46 0.50
N TYR A 38 14.92 10.75 0.96
CA TYR A 38 13.99 11.63 0.28
C TYR A 38 13.16 12.42 1.29
N GLU A 39 13.19 13.75 1.17
CA GLU A 39 12.43 14.62 2.06
C GLU A 39 10.99 14.75 1.56
N ALA A 40 10.04 14.27 2.36
CA ALA A 40 8.61 14.35 2.06
C ALA A 40 7.79 14.24 3.35
N ARG A 41 6.83 15.12 3.49
CA ARG A 41 5.93 15.11 4.65
C ARG A 41 4.99 13.90 4.57
N ASP A 42 4.89 13.17 5.67
CA ASP A 42 4.00 12.00 5.85
C ASP A 42 4.22 10.87 4.82
N ALA A 43 5.48 10.65 4.40
CA ALA A 43 5.92 9.54 3.57
C ALA A 43 5.94 8.21 4.35
N LYS A 44 4.83 7.91 5.02
CA LYS A 44 4.67 6.83 6.02
C LYS A 44 4.64 5.40 5.46
N TRP A 45 4.62 5.26 4.14
CA TRP A 45 4.69 3.98 3.44
C TRP A 45 5.67 4.06 2.27
N VAL A 46 6.30 2.96 1.92
CA VAL A 46 7.23 2.86 0.79
C VAL A 46 6.87 1.63 -0.03
N SER A 47 6.67 1.80 -1.32
CA SER A 47 6.52 0.69 -2.27
C SER A 47 7.67 0.73 -3.27
N LEU A 48 8.36 -0.38 -3.43
CA LEU A 48 9.48 -0.55 -4.36
C LEU A 48 9.07 -1.47 -5.50
N PHE A 49 9.42 -1.09 -6.72
CA PHE A 49 9.29 -1.94 -7.89
C PHE A 49 10.42 -1.62 -8.87
N GLN A 50 11.31 -2.59 -9.11
CA GLN A 50 12.53 -2.40 -9.91
C GLN A 50 13.33 -1.17 -9.42
N SER A 51 13.52 -0.16 -10.28
CA SER A 51 14.21 1.09 -9.96
C SER A 51 13.27 2.21 -9.51
N THR A 52 12.00 1.94 -9.26
CA THR A 52 11.04 2.96 -8.84
C THR A 52 10.62 2.80 -7.39
N MET A 53 10.36 3.92 -6.75
CA MET A 53 9.79 4.02 -5.40
C MET A 53 8.54 4.89 -5.45
N ALA A 54 7.42 4.37 -4.94
CA ALA A 54 6.21 5.16 -4.74
C ALA A 54 6.02 5.43 -3.24
N VAL A 55 5.72 6.70 -2.90
CA VAL A 55 5.55 7.16 -1.52
C VAL A 55 4.36 8.10 -1.39
N PRO A 56 3.68 8.12 -0.23
CA PRO A 56 2.73 9.17 0.11
C PRO A 56 3.46 10.49 0.28
N VAL A 57 2.81 11.58 -0.09
CA VAL A 57 3.33 12.94 0.13
C VAL A 57 2.21 13.88 0.53
N ALA A 58 2.54 14.85 1.40
CA ALA A 58 1.65 15.95 1.74
C ALA A 58 2.36 17.29 1.51
N LYS A 59 1.68 18.21 0.84
CA LYS A 59 2.13 19.57 0.60
C LYS A 59 0.98 20.54 0.91
N ASP A 60 1.21 21.46 1.81
CA ASP A 60 0.20 22.38 2.30
C ASP A 60 -1.06 21.64 2.79
N GLU A 61 -2.21 21.91 2.19
CA GLU A 61 -3.50 21.27 2.51
C GLU A 61 -3.86 20.11 1.58
N ARG A 62 -2.92 19.68 0.71
CA ARG A 62 -3.11 18.61 -0.28
C ARG A 62 -2.20 17.44 0.03
N ALA A 63 -2.66 16.27 -0.35
CA ALA A 63 -1.92 15.03 -0.22
C ALA A 63 -2.06 14.16 -1.47
N GLY A 64 -1.26 13.13 -1.56
CA GLY A 64 -1.32 12.18 -2.66
C GLY A 64 -0.10 11.28 -2.73
N THR A 65 0.35 11.03 -3.94
CA THR A 65 1.36 10.04 -4.25
C THR A 65 2.47 10.65 -5.12
N CYS A 66 3.71 10.35 -4.78
CA CYS A 66 4.90 10.68 -5.56
C CYS A 66 5.57 9.39 -6.04
N LEU A 67 5.95 9.36 -7.32
CA LEU A 67 6.76 8.31 -7.94
C LEU A 67 8.17 8.82 -8.15
N LEU A 68 9.15 8.07 -7.70
CA LEU A 68 10.58 8.39 -7.75
C LEU A 68 11.34 7.37 -8.58
N ASP A 69 12.34 7.80 -9.34
CA ASP A 69 13.44 6.96 -9.80
C ASP A 69 14.51 6.88 -8.71
N ILE A 70 14.99 5.67 -8.44
CA ILE A 70 16.04 5.40 -7.46
C ILE A 70 17.21 4.61 -8.07
N SER A 71 17.28 4.51 -9.39
CA SER A 71 18.28 3.70 -10.12
C SER A 71 19.72 4.11 -9.82
N GLU A 72 20.01 5.40 -9.66
CA GLU A 72 21.34 5.93 -9.38
C GLU A 72 21.67 6.06 -7.88
N GLY A 73 20.86 5.45 -7.00
CA GLY A 73 21.07 5.50 -5.56
C GLY A 73 20.70 6.85 -4.91
N LYS A 74 20.02 7.72 -5.63
CA LYS A 74 19.38 8.97 -5.18
C LYS A 74 17.92 8.99 -5.67
N ALA A 75 17.09 9.81 -5.05
CA ALA A 75 15.69 9.95 -5.42
C ALA A 75 15.53 11.08 -6.46
N GLU A 76 14.98 10.75 -7.64
CA GLU A 76 14.58 11.73 -8.65
C GLU A 76 13.06 11.63 -8.87
N VAL A 77 12.35 12.76 -8.80
CA VAL A 77 10.89 12.77 -8.98
C VAL A 77 10.55 12.52 -10.45
N LEU A 78 9.82 11.42 -10.70
CA LEU A 78 9.24 11.10 -12.01
C LEU A 78 7.87 11.74 -12.19
N GLY A 79 7.05 11.77 -11.13
CA GLY A 79 5.73 12.37 -11.17
C GLY A 79 5.11 12.46 -9.77
N GLU A 80 4.20 13.41 -9.61
CA GLU A 80 3.49 13.64 -8.36
C GLU A 80 2.03 14.03 -8.64
N VAL A 81 1.10 13.39 -7.92
CA VAL A 81 -0.34 13.71 -8.01
C VAL A 81 -0.88 13.98 -6.62
N LEU A 82 -1.46 15.16 -6.40
CA LEU A 82 -2.00 15.64 -5.12
C LEU A 82 -3.53 15.83 -5.24
N GLU A 83 -4.29 14.73 -5.24
CA GLU A 83 -5.75 14.71 -5.41
C GLU A 83 -6.50 14.27 -4.15
N GLU A 84 -5.79 14.21 -3.01
CA GLU A 84 -6.28 13.77 -1.72
C GLU A 84 -6.08 14.88 -0.67
N LYS A 85 -6.81 14.82 0.44
CA LYS A 85 -6.64 15.71 1.60
C LYS A 85 -5.71 15.09 2.65
N HIS A 86 -5.71 13.76 2.73
CA HIS A 86 -4.87 12.99 3.65
C HIS A 86 -4.01 12.03 2.85
N THR A 87 -2.77 11.82 3.29
CA THR A 87 -1.89 10.86 2.64
C THR A 87 -2.46 9.44 2.72
N PRO A 88 -2.38 8.65 1.63
CA PRO A 88 -2.74 7.24 1.67
C PRO A 88 -1.91 6.51 2.74
N CYS A 89 -2.50 5.50 3.36
CA CYS A 89 -1.84 4.69 4.38
C CYS A 89 -1.11 3.47 3.79
N TYR A 90 -1.40 3.14 2.56
CA TYR A 90 -0.79 2.01 1.85
C TYR A 90 -0.59 2.34 0.37
N ILE A 91 0.54 1.91 -0.17
CA ILE A 91 0.86 1.99 -1.59
C ILE A 91 1.41 0.63 -2.04
N LEU A 92 0.91 0.15 -3.18
CA LEU A 92 1.44 -0.99 -3.93
C LEU A 92 1.69 -0.54 -5.37
N GLN A 93 2.69 -1.11 -6.02
CA GLN A 93 2.90 -0.87 -7.44
C GLN A 93 3.24 -2.16 -8.18
N ASP A 94 2.88 -2.22 -9.45
CA ASP A 94 3.35 -3.19 -10.42
C ASP A 94 4.17 -2.49 -11.54
N ASP A 95 4.36 -3.12 -12.69
CA ASP A 95 5.10 -2.54 -13.82
C ASP A 95 4.40 -1.31 -14.43
N THR A 96 3.09 -1.28 -14.44
CA THR A 96 2.26 -0.27 -15.13
C THR A 96 1.62 0.73 -14.19
N TYR A 97 1.20 0.30 -13.00
CA TYR A 97 0.36 1.10 -12.12
C TYR A 97 0.93 1.25 -10.71
N VAL A 98 0.49 2.34 -10.05
CA VAL A 98 0.58 2.54 -8.59
C VAL A 98 -0.84 2.53 -8.04
N TYR A 99 -1.07 1.76 -6.99
CA TYR A 99 -2.36 1.62 -6.31
C TYR A 99 -2.23 2.14 -4.88
N THR A 100 -3.19 2.91 -4.41
CA THR A 100 -3.18 3.43 -3.04
C THR A 100 -4.48 3.14 -2.31
N ALA A 101 -4.38 2.95 -0.99
CA ALA A 101 -5.52 2.90 -0.09
C ALA A 101 -5.47 4.08 0.87
N ASN A 102 -6.55 4.86 0.94
CA ASN A 102 -6.68 6.00 1.83
C ASN A 102 -7.68 5.68 2.94
N TYR A 103 -7.17 5.57 4.15
CA TYR A 103 -7.97 5.26 5.34
C TYR A 103 -9.01 6.32 5.66
N HIS A 104 -8.59 7.59 5.68
CA HIS A 104 -9.43 8.70 6.15
C HIS A 104 -10.52 9.08 5.16
N GLU A 105 -10.23 8.99 3.87
CA GLU A 105 -11.16 9.38 2.83
C GLU A 105 -11.98 8.21 2.27
N GLY A 106 -11.59 6.98 2.61
CA GLY A 106 -12.25 5.78 2.08
C GLY A 106 -12.10 5.66 0.57
N LEU A 107 -10.91 5.98 0.07
CA LEU A 107 -10.58 6.00 -1.35
C LEU A 107 -9.57 4.90 -1.71
N VAL A 108 -9.69 4.41 -2.93
CA VAL A 108 -8.64 3.69 -3.63
C VAL A 108 -8.32 4.46 -4.90
N MET A 109 -7.04 4.79 -5.10
CA MET A 109 -6.58 5.53 -6.27
C MET A 109 -5.66 4.65 -7.10
N ILE A 110 -5.79 4.73 -8.42
CA ILE A 110 -4.93 4.02 -9.35
C ILE A 110 -4.28 5.05 -10.28
N TYR A 111 -2.96 5.00 -10.34
CA TYR A 111 -2.16 5.89 -11.16
C TYR A 111 -1.40 5.07 -12.19
N GLU A 112 -1.41 5.53 -13.44
CA GLU A 112 -0.59 4.98 -14.51
C GLU A 112 0.81 5.59 -14.45
N LYS A 113 1.83 4.74 -14.54
CA LYS A 113 3.22 5.15 -14.68
C LYS A 113 3.50 5.51 -16.14
N ARG A 114 4.07 6.68 -16.38
CA ARG A 114 4.41 7.19 -17.71
C ARG A 114 5.89 7.54 -17.80
N PRO A 115 6.75 6.53 -17.88
CA PRO A 115 8.19 6.77 -17.91
C PRO A 115 8.58 7.58 -19.15
N GLY A 116 9.36 8.64 -18.92
CA GLY A 116 9.82 9.54 -20.00
C GLY A 116 8.86 10.67 -20.37
N GLU A 117 7.65 10.71 -19.84
CA GLU A 117 6.75 11.84 -19.96
C GLU A 117 7.01 12.90 -18.86
N ARG A 118 6.65 14.16 -19.14
CA ARG A 118 6.79 15.26 -18.18
C ARG A 118 6.02 14.99 -16.88
N ASP A 119 4.82 14.39 -17.03
CA ASP A 119 3.96 13.98 -15.92
C ASP A 119 4.05 12.46 -15.81
N GLY A 120 5.14 11.95 -15.23
CA GLY A 120 5.46 10.53 -15.15
C GLY A 120 4.50 9.68 -14.30
N LEU A 121 3.46 10.30 -13.71
CA LEU A 121 2.39 9.66 -12.95
C LEU A 121 1.05 10.34 -13.25
N LEU A 122 0.06 9.56 -13.71
CA LEU A 122 -1.28 10.06 -14.05
C LEU A 122 -2.36 9.32 -13.25
N LEU A 123 -3.24 10.04 -12.57
CA LEU A 123 -4.43 9.46 -11.97
C LEU A 123 -5.39 8.97 -13.06
N VAL A 124 -5.62 7.65 -13.14
CA VAL A 124 -6.50 7.03 -14.14
C VAL A 124 -7.81 6.53 -13.55
N LYS A 125 -7.84 6.20 -12.24
CA LYS A 125 -9.07 5.75 -11.58
C LYS A 125 -9.10 6.17 -10.12
N LYS A 126 -10.30 6.61 -9.70
CA LYS A 126 -10.65 6.90 -8.31
C LYS A 126 -11.87 6.08 -7.90
N ILE A 127 -11.72 5.19 -6.94
CA ILE A 127 -12.81 4.39 -6.38
C ILE A 127 -13.17 5.00 -5.03
N ALA A 128 -14.36 5.60 -4.93
CA ALA A 128 -14.92 6.06 -3.67
C ALA A 128 -15.66 4.89 -3.01
N VAL A 129 -15.01 4.23 -2.04
CA VAL A 129 -15.60 3.12 -1.28
C VAL A 129 -16.68 3.63 -0.34
N GLY A 130 -16.42 4.74 0.33
CA GLY A 130 -17.34 5.39 1.26
C GLY A 130 -16.60 6.25 2.27
N HIS A 131 -17.23 7.31 2.74
CA HIS A 131 -16.64 8.20 3.72
C HIS A 131 -16.25 7.40 4.99
N LEU A 132 -14.99 7.52 5.41
CA LEU A 132 -14.43 6.81 6.57
C LEU A 132 -14.50 5.27 6.45
N ALA A 133 -14.50 4.70 5.25
CA ALA A 133 -14.51 3.24 5.07
C ALA A 133 -13.27 2.55 5.66
N GLY A 134 -12.17 3.28 5.85
CA GLY A 134 -10.95 2.75 6.43
C GLY A 134 -10.21 1.82 5.49
N CYS A 135 -10.11 2.16 4.19
CA CYS A 135 -9.34 1.40 3.21
C CYS A 135 -7.87 1.34 3.65
N HIS A 136 -7.33 0.13 3.89
CA HIS A 136 -6.06 0.02 4.61
C HIS A 136 -4.94 -0.70 3.87
N GLN A 137 -5.26 -1.55 2.88
CA GLN A 137 -4.29 -2.29 2.09
C GLN A 137 -4.82 -2.55 0.68
N ILE A 138 -3.91 -2.78 -0.26
CA ILE A 138 -4.19 -3.35 -1.58
C ILE A 138 -3.50 -4.71 -1.66
N ILE A 139 -4.27 -5.76 -2.00
CA ILE A 139 -3.76 -7.13 -2.09
C ILE A 139 -4.21 -7.73 -3.41
N PHE A 140 -3.30 -8.35 -4.15
CA PHE A 140 -3.63 -9.03 -5.40
C PHE A 140 -3.75 -10.54 -5.23
N HIS A 141 -4.79 -11.11 -5.85
CA HIS A 141 -5.00 -12.55 -5.95
C HIS A 141 -5.61 -12.88 -7.31
N GLY A 142 -4.83 -13.45 -8.22
CA GLY A 142 -5.27 -13.68 -9.60
C GLY A 142 -5.70 -12.36 -10.25
N THR A 143 -6.95 -12.33 -10.74
CA THR A 143 -7.55 -11.10 -11.31
C THR A 143 -8.10 -10.15 -10.25
N LEU A 144 -8.23 -10.58 -9.01
CA LEU A 144 -8.82 -9.79 -7.94
C LEU A 144 -7.83 -8.79 -7.32
N MET A 145 -8.35 -7.60 -7.03
CA MET A 145 -7.80 -6.66 -6.08
C MET A 145 -8.66 -6.68 -4.82
N LEU A 146 -8.08 -7.08 -3.69
CA LEU A 146 -8.73 -7.11 -2.38
C LEU A 146 -8.37 -5.85 -1.61
N VAL A 147 -9.39 -5.20 -1.03
CA VAL A 147 -9.22 -3.97 -0.25
C VAL A 147 -9.86 -4.15 1.13
N PRO A 148 -9.07 -4.39 2.18
CA PRO A 148 -9.56 -4.34 3.55
C PRO A 148 -10.10 -2.94 3.87
N CYS A 149 -11.37 -2.90 4.28
CA CYS A 149 -12.10 -1.70 4.69
C CYS A 149 -12.42 -1.82 6.18
N LEU A 150 -11.47 -1.41 7.02
CA LEU A 150 -11.43 -1.63 8.46
C LEU A 150 -12.72 -1.18 9.16
N MET A 151 -13.23 -0.02 8.79
CA MET A 151 -14.42 0.57 9.43
C MET A 151 -15.74 0.00 8.92
N LEU A 152 -15.70 -0.79 7.84
CA LEU A 152 -16.86 -1.49 7.29
C LEU A 152 -16.91 -2.97 7.72
N ASP A 153 -15.91 -3.47 8.45
CA ASP A 153 -15.75 -4.89 8.80
C ASP A 153 -15.80 -5.80 7.55
N ARG A 154 -15.13 -5.37 6.46
CA ARG A 154 -15.16 -6.06 5.16
C ARG A 154 -13.85 -5.98 4.42
N ILE A 155 -13.61 -6.97 3.56
CA ILE A 155 -12.66 -6.87 2.47
C ILE A 155 -13.46 -6.83 1.17
N LEU A 156 -13.35 -5.75 0.41
CA LEU A 156 -14.00 -5.60 -0.89
C LEU A 156 -13.13 -6.23 -1.97
N CYS A 157 -13.77 -6.90 -2.93
CA CYS A 157 -13.14 -7.55 -4.07
C CYS A 157 -13.49 -6.79 -5.35
N PHE A 158 -12.46 -6.45 -6.13
CA PHE A 158 -12.59 -5.75 -7.42
C PHE A 158 -11.89 -6.57 -8.50
N ASP A 159 -12.49 -6.67 -9.69
CA ASP A 159 -11.88 -7.34 -10.83
C ASP A 159 -10.97 -6.38 -11.61
N ARG A 160 -9.67 -6.67 -11.64
CA ARG A 160 -8.65 -5.88 -12.35
C ARG A 160 -8.77 -5.98 -13.88
N THR A 161 -9.48 -6.99 -14.39
CA THR A 161 -9.69 -7.18 -15.84
C THR A 161 -10.99 -6.53 -16.33
N ALA A 162 -11.88 -6.17 -15.42
CA ALA A 162 -13.18 -5.57 -15.68
C ALA A 162 -13.27 -4.16 -15.10
N ASP A 163 -12.33 -3.30 -15.47
CA ASP A 163 -12.27 -1.88 -15.05
C ASP A 163 -12.43 -1.67 -13.53
N LEU A 164 -11.94 -2.60 -12.72
CA LEU A 164 -12.05 -2.57 -11.26
C LEU A 164 -13.51 -2.50 -10.77
N GLU A 165 -14.41 -3.20 -11.43
CA GLU A 165 -15.76 -3.39 -10.93
C GLU A 165 -15.75 -4.22 -9.64
N LYS A 166 -16.59 -3.83 -8.67
CA LYS A 166 -16.76 -4.62 -7.44
C LYS A 166 -17.48 -5.92 -7.77
N THR A 167 -16.81 -7.06 -7.51
CA THR A 167 -17.35 -8.42 -7.78
C THR A 167 -17.83 -9.13 -6.53
N GLY A 168 -17.40 -8.71 -5.34
CA GLY A 168 -17.78 -9.38 -4.11
C GLY A 168 -17.19 -8.72 -2.85
N GLU A 169 -17.36 -9.39 -1.74
CA GLU A 169 -16.81 -8.99 -0.45
C GLU A 169 -16.66 -10.16 0.51
N LEU A 170 -15.66 -10.10 1.40
CA LEU A 170 -15.55 -10.97 2.57
C LEU A 170 -16.08 -10.18 3.78
N ILE A 171 -17.04 -10.77 4.48
CA ILE A 171 -17.69 -10.17 5.64
C ILE A 171 -17.06 -10.72 6.92
N PHE A 172 -16.71 -9.82 7.82
CA PHE A 172 -16.14 -10.12 9.14
C PHE A 172 -17.15 -9.80 10.24
N PRO A 173 -16.98 -10.33 11.45
CA PRO A 173 -17.81 -9.95 12.60
C PRO A 173 -17.81 -8.43 12.83
N GLU A 174 -18.93 -7.93 13.34
CA GLU A 174 -19.08 -6.50 13.65
C GLU A 174 -17.98 -6.03 14.61
N LYS A 175 -17.38 -4.89 14.29
CA LYS A 175 -16.26 -4.26 15.02
C LYS A 175 -14.96 -5.09 15.03
N SER A 176 -14.77 -6.01 14.12
CA SER A 176 -13.50 -6.73 14.00
C SER A 176 -12.40 -5.88 13.38
N GLY A 177 -12.70 -5.09 12.39
CA GLY A 177 -11.76 -4.19 11.73
C GLY A 177 -10.64 -4.90 10.95
N PRO A 178 -10.95 -5.65 9.87
CA PRO A 178 -9.94 -6.29 9.05
C PRO A 178 -9.01 -5.23 8.44
N ARG A 179 -7.70 -5.40 8.66
CA ARG A 179 -6.72 -4.37 8.36
C ARG A 179 -5.70 -4.76 7.30
N HIS A 180 -4.96 -5.83 7.55
CA HIS A 180 -3.96 -6.36 6.63
C HIS A 180 -4.15 -7.86 6.42
N GLY A 181 -3.92 -8.31 5.20
CA GLY A 181 -3.95 -9.71 4.84
C GLY A 181 -2.70 -10.15 4.07
N VAL A 182 -2.40 -11.44 4.15
CA VAL A 182 -1.29 -12.07 3.44
C VAL A 182 -1.66 -13.46 2.98
N PHE A 183 -1.27 -13.81 1.75
CA PHE A 183 -1.36 -15.16 1.22
C PHE A 183 -0.11 -15.98 1.55
N ASN A 184 -0.25 -17.30 1.65
CA ASN A 184 0.90 -18.19 1.50
C ASN A 184 1.41 -18.16 0.05
N ARG A 185 2.59 -18.74 -0.18
CA ARG A 185 3.25 -18.73 -1.49
C ARG A 185 2.39 -19.34 -2.61
N GLU A 186 1.62 -20.37 -2.30
CA GLU A 186 0.73 -21.09 -3.24
C GLU A 186 -0.63 -20.41 -3.41
N HIS A 187 -0.90 -19.31 -2.70
CA HIS A 187 -2.19 -18.63 -2.65
C HIS A 187 -3.38 -19.55 -2.28
N SER A 188 -3.11 -20.63 -1.55
CA SER A 188 -4.13 -21.58 -1.07
C SER A 188 -4.66 -21.26 0.32
N LYS A 189 -3.97 -20.35 1.04
CA LYS A 189 -4.38 -19.81 2.35
C LYS A 189 -4.22 -18.30 2.38
N PHE A 190 -5.14 -17.66 3.08
CA PHE A 190 -5.15 -16.20 3.28
C PHE A 190 -5.40 -15.90 4.75
N TRP A 191 -4.48 -15.15 5.37
CA TRP A 191 -4.62 -14.68 6.76
C TRP A 191 -4.91 -13.20 6.77
N VAL A 192 -5.82 -12.80 7.64
CA VAL A 192 -6.21 -11.40 7.83
C VAL A 192 -6.10 -11.06 9.30
N VAL A 193 -5.31 -10.04 9.63
CA VAL A 193 -5.26 -9.47 10.97
C VAL A 193 -6.33 -8.41 11.12
N SER A 194 -7.04 -8.43 12.22
CA SER A 194 -8.07 -7.47 12.58
C SER A 194 -7.59 -6.56 13.71
N GLU A 195 -7.64 -5.24 13.47
CA GLU A 195 -7.10 -4.23 14.41
C GLU A 195 -7.95 -4.10 15.66
N ARG A 196 -9.28 -4.22 15.53
CA ARG A 196 -10.22 -3.90 16.60
C ARG A 196 -10.58 -5.09 17.48
N SER A 197 -10.65 -6.30 16.89
CA SER A 197 -10.89 -7.52 17.66
C SER A 197 -9.62 -8.19 18.16
N ASN A 198 -8.43 -7.80 17.66
CA ASN A 198 -7.14 -8.44 17.94
C ASN A 198 -7.09 -9.93 17.54
N GLU A 199 -7.76 -10.27 16.46
CA GLU A 199 -7.88 -11.63 15.92
C GLU A 199 -7.14 -11.78 14.60
N VAL A 200 -6.80 -13.02 14.28
CA VAL A 200 -6.30 -13.45 12.97
C VAL A 200 -7.31 -14.43 12.36
N TYR A 201 -7.87 -14.07 11.23
CA TYR A 201 -8.78 -14.92 10.45
C TYR A 201 -7.98 -15.69 9.41
N CYS A 202 -8.12 -17.01 9.39
CA CYS A 202 -7.48 -17.88 8.41
C CYS A 202 -8.52 -18.45 7.45
N PHE A 203 -8.32 -18.19 6.15
CA PHE A 203 -9.18 -18.69 5.07
C PHE A 203 -8.44 -19.73 4.24
N SER A 204 -9.14 -20.82 3.84
CA SER A 204 -8.74 -21.61 2.67
C SER A 204 -9.20 -20.90 1.41
N VAL A 205 -8.38 -20.98 0.35
CA VAL A 205 -8.61 -20.28 -0.91
C VAL A 205 -8.59 -21.26 -2.05
N LYS A 206 -9.64 -21.24 -2.87
CA LYS A 206 -9.75 -22.05 -4.08
C LYS A 206 -10.31 -21.20 -5.23
N GLY A 207 -9.46 -20.88 -6.21
CA GLY A 207 -9.78 -19.86 -7.20
C GLY A 207 -10.08 -18.53 -6.50
N GLU A 208 -11.22 -17.93 -6.75
CA GLU A 208 -11.67 -16.68 -6.13
C GLU A 208 -12.57 -16.89 -4.90
N SER A 209 -12.70 -18.12 -4.43
CA SER A 209 -13.54 -18.47 -3.27
C SER A 209 -12.70 -18.54 -2.00
N PHE A 210 -13.17 -17.87 -0.95
CA PHE A 210 -12.56 -17.79 0.37
C PHE A 210 -13.47 -18.46 1.41
N HIS A 211 -12.97 -19.44 2.13
CA HIS A 211 -13.73 -20.14 3.18
C HIS A 211 -13.02 -20.01 4.51
N LEU A 212 -13.65 -19.37 5.49
CA LEU A 212 -13.11 -19.23 6.84
C LEU A 212 -12.89 -20.63 7.44
N MET A 213 -11.67 -20.89 7.91
CA MET A 213 -11.27 -22.13 8.55
C MET A 213 -11.22 -21.99 10.06
N GLU A 214 -10.59 -20.92 10.54
CA GLU A 214 -10.36 -20.68 11.96
C GLU A 214 -10.16 -19.18 12.24
N THR A 215 -10.38 -18.81 13.50
CA THR A 215 -10.08 -17.52 14.07
C THR A 215 -9.20 -17.72 15.30
N LEU A 216 -8.08 -17.01 15.38
CA LEU A 216 -7.05 -17.06 16.42
C LEU A 216 -7.02 -15.79 17.22
#